data_1235cd1674f5d65263b8b29e1cb4abab
#
_entry.id   1235cd1674f5d65263b8b29e1cb4abab
#
_cell.length_a   1.000
_cell.length_b   1.000
_cell.length_c   1.000
_cell.angle_alpha   90.00
_cell.angle_beta   90.00
_cell.angle_gamma   90.00
#
_symmetry.space_group_name_H-M   'P 1'
#
loop_
_entity.id
_entity.type
_entity.pdbx_description
1 polymer ?
#
loop_
_entity_poly.entity_id
_entity_poly.type
_entity_poly.pdbx_seq_one_letter_code
_entity_poly.pdbx_strand_id
1 'polypeptide(L)'
;MEAEFDTVETRSADPFYISEQTKKELKEANAYWKGRTTSDLATAYMEPETLLDIEHNIFTPGNYFYNGVGHVTVKYGEVLEIGFSGIRKKAEDELASMKVSDGNYQTKSRFLEAVMISCDAAITYARRYAKLALEMAEKCSDPV
;
A
#
# COMPACT_ATOMS: atom_id res chain seq x y z
N MET A 1 -4.36 -3.62 -14.61
CA MET A 1 -3.39 -2.50 -14.74
C MET A 1 -2.35 -2.80 -15.83
N GLU A 2 -1.46 -3.80 -15.71
CA GLU A 2 -0.44 -4.08 -16.75
C GLU A 2 -1.02 -4.32 -18.16
N ALA A 3 -2.18 -4.96 -18.27
CA ALA A 3 -2.85 -5.21 -19.55
C ALA A 3 -3.32 -3.93 -20.26
N GLU A 4 -3.37 -2.80 -19.54
CA GLU A 4 -3.83 -1.51 -20.06
C GLU A 4 -2.67 -0.56 -20.42
N PHE A 5 -1.42 -0.91 -20.11
CA PHE A 5 -0.27 -0.02 -20.31
C PHE A 5 -0.13 0.50 -21.73
N ASP A 6 -0.52 -0.31 -22.74
CA ASP A 6 -0.40 0.07 -24.14
C ASP A 6 -1.66 0.75 -24.71
N THR A 7 -2.74 0.77 -23.93
CA THR A 7 -4.04 1.34 -24.36
C THR A 7 -4.46 2.57 -23.56
N VAL A 8 -3.85 2.81 -22.40
CA VAL A 8 -4.24 3.91 -21.49
C VAL A 8 -4.06 5.29 -22.15
N GLU A 9 -3.11 5.44 -23.04
CA GLU A 9 -2.83 6.70 -23.75
C GLU A 9 -3.92 7.04 -24.80
N THR A 10 -4.54 6.01 -25.38
CA THR A 10 -5.52 6.17 -26.48
C THR A 10 -6.96 5.97 -26.05
N ARG A 11 -7.22 5.68 -24.79
CA ARG A 11 -8.59 5.49 -24.28
C ARG A 11 -9.37 6.80 -24.27
N SER A 12 -10.71 6.71 -24.40
CA SER A 12 -11.59 7.88 -24.52
C SER A 12 -11.78 8.67 -23.21
N ALA A 13 -11.53 8.03 -22.04
CA ALA A 13 -11.69 8.65 -20.73
C ALA A 13 -10.35 8.63 -19.98
N ASP A 14 -9.97 9.79 -19.44
CA ASP A 14 -8.73 9.99 -18.67
C ASP A 14 -7.48 9.37 -19.32
N PRO A 15 -7.15 9.72 -20.58
CA PRO A 15 -5.93 9.24 -21.23
C PRO A 15 -4.71 9.84 -20.56
N PHE A 16 -3.68 9.04 -20.36
CA PHE A 16 -2.40 9.53 -19.88
C PHE A 16 -1.23 8.71 -20.43
N TYR A 17 -0.12 9.39 -20.62
CA TYR A 17 1.10 8.80 -21.16
C TYR A 17 1.87 8.04 -20.06
N ILE A 18 2.35 6.84 -20.42
CA ILE A 18 3.27 6.06 -19.61
C ILE A 18 4.51 5.76 -20.44
N SER A 19 5.68 6.25 -20.02
CA SER A 19 6.94 5.97 -20.72
C SER A 19 7.30 4.48 -20.65
N GLU A 20 8.05 3.98 -21.60
CA GLU A 20 8.53 2.58 -21.58
C GLU A 20 9.37 2.27 -20.34
N GLN A 21 10.16 3.24 -19.88
CA GLN A 21 10.89 3.10 -18.62
C GLN A 21 9.95 2.93 -17.43
N THR A 22 8.91 3.75 -17.33
CA THR A 22 7.90 3.64 -16.25
C THR A 22 7.13 2.32 -16.34
N LYS A 23 6.77 1.85 -17.54
CA LYS A 23 6.14 0.53 -17.73
C LYS A 23 7.02 -0.59 -17.19
N LYS A 24 8.32 -0.53 -17.47
CA LYS A 24 9.29 -1.52 -16.98
C LYS A 24 9.37 -1.51 -15.45
N GLU A 25 9.55 -0.34 -14.86
CA GLU A 25 9.63 -0.17 -13.39
C GLU A 25 8.35 -0.65 -12.68
N LEU A 26 7.18 -0.34 -13.25
CA LEU A 26 5.90 -0.83 -12.73
C LEU A 26 5.76 -2.35 -12.84
N LYS A 27 6.19 -2.96 -13.95
CA LYS A 27 6.19 -4.42 -14.09
C LYS A 27 7.10 -5.10 -13.07
N GLU A 28 8.28 -4.53 -12.81
CA GLU A 28 9.20 -5.02 -11.79
C GLU A 28 8.59 -4.90 -10.37
N ALA A 29 8.00 -3.74 -10.05
CA ALA A 29 7.32 -3.53 -8.77
C ALA A 29 6.11 -4.47 -8.60
N ASN A 30 5.29 -4.60 -9.64
CA ASN A 30 4.12 -5.47 -9.63
C ASN A 30 4.48 -6.95 -9.49
N ALA A 31 5.63 -7.37 -10.00
CA ALA A 31 6.10 -8.75 -9.85
C ALA A 31 6.28 -9.15 -8.38
N TYR A 32 6.70 -8.20 -7.53
CA TYR A 32 6.78 -8.42 -6.08
C TYR A 32 5.40 -8.65 -5.46
N TRP A 33 4.37 -7.94 -5.95
CA TRP A 33 3.02 -7.96 -5.37
C TRP A 33 2.14 -9.12 -5.88
N LYS A 34 2.51 -9.81 -6.95
CA LYS A 34 1.77 -10.96 -7.46
C LYS A 34 1.67 -12.05 -6.39
N GLY A 35 0.46 -12.46 -6.07
CA GLY A 35 0.15 -13.43 -5.01
C GLY A 35 0.27 -12.88 -3.58
N ARG A 36 0.47 -11.56 -3.41
CA ARG A 36 0.67 -10.93 -2.09
C ARG A 36 -0.32 -9.82 -1.79
N THR A 37 -1.26 -9.58 -2.67
CA THR A 37 -2.31 -8.57 -2.45
C THR A 37 -3.49 -9.14 -1.67
N THR A 38 -4.28 -8.24 -1.06
CA THR A 38 -5.54 -8.65 -0.43
C THR A 38 -6.50 -9.27 -1.43
N SER A 39 -6.46 -8.83 -2.70
CA SER A 39 -7.23 -9.42 -3.80
C SER A 39 -6.80 -10.86 -4.07
N ASP A 40 -5.50 -11.14 -4.18
CA ASP A 40 -4.99 -12.50 -4.38
C ASP A 40 -5.38 -13.41 -3.22
N LEU A 41 -5.27 -12.91 -1.99
CA LEU A 41 -5.65 -13.65 -0.79
C LEU A 41 -7.16 -13.96 -0.80
N ALA A 42 -8.00 -12.96 -1.04
CA ALA A 42 -9.44 -13.13 -1.09
C ALA A 42 -9.85 -14.13 -2.18
N THR A 43 -9.26 -14.06 -3.36
CA THR A 43 -9.49 -14.99 -4.47
C THR A 43 -9.07 -16.42 -4.09
N ALA A 44 -7.98 -16.59 -3.37
CA ALA A 44 -7.50 -17.90 -2.93
C ALA A 44 -8.43 -18.60 -1.91
N TYR A 45 -9.29 -17.84 -1.24
CA TYR A 45 -10.31 -18.38 -0.32
C TYR A 45 -11.68 -18.63 -0.96
N MET A 46 -11.84 -18.29 -2.25
CA MET A 46 -13.09 -18.55 -2.95
C MET A 46 -13.18 -20.01 -3.41
N GLU A 47 -14.37 -20.55 -3.33
CA GLU A 47 -14.67 -21.85 -3.91
C GLU A 47 -14.60 -21.78 -5.45
N PRO A 48 -14.22 -22.89 -6.14
CA PRO A 48 -14.09 -22.90 -7.60
C PRO A 48 -15.36 -22.48 -8.35
N GLU A 49 -16.54 -22.87 -7.83
CA GLU A 49 -17.82 -22.49 -8.40
C GLU A 49 -18.04 -20.97 -8.33
N THR A 50 -17.65 -20.34 -7.24
CA THR A 50 -17.75 -18.88 -7.08
C THR A 50 -16.86 -18.15 -8.09
N LEU A 51 -15.63 -18.65 -8.31
CA LEU A 51 -14.72 -18.09 -9.31
C LEU A 51 -15.29 -18.23 -10.73
N LEU A 52 -15.90 -19.37 -11.03
CA LEU A 52 -16.54 -19.62 -12.32
C LEU A 52 -17.73 -18.67 -12.55
N ASP A 53 -18.55 -18.44 -11.53
CA ASP A 53 -19.67 -17.50 -11.59
C ASP A 53 -19.20 -16.06 -11.83
N ILE A 54 -18.09 -15.64 -11.21
CA ILE A 54 -17.48 -14.34 -11.45
C ILE A 54 -16.95 -14.25 -12.89
N GLU A 55 -16.28 -15.29 -13.38
CA GLU A 55 -15.76 -15.36 -14.75
C GLU A 55 -16.88 -15.23 -15.79
N HIS A 56 -18.01 -15.86 -15.52
CA HIS A 56 -19.20 -15.80 -16.37
C HIS A 56 -20.07 -14.55 -16.14
N ASN A 57 -19.64 -13.61 -15.30
CA ASN A 57 -20.37 -12.38 -14.95
C ASN A 57 -21.78 -12.63 -14.38
N ILE A 58 -21.98 -13.75 -13.66
CA ILE A 58 -23.24 -14.01 -12.93
C ILE A 58 -23.40 -12.97 -11.82
N PHE A 59 -22.32 -12.61 -11.15
CA PHE A 59 -22.25 -11.46 -10.24
C PHE A 59 -20.84 -10.85 -10.23
N THR A 60 -20.74 -9.62 -9.73
CA THR A 60 -19.47 -8.92 -9.58
C THR A 60 -19.27 -8.58 -8.10
N PRO A 61 -18.19 -9.03 -7.47
CA PRO A 61 -17.85 -8.59 -6.13
C PRO A 61 -17.68 -7.08 -6.07
N GLY A 62 -18.13 -6.45 -4.99
CA GLY A 62 -17.94 -4.99 -4.80
C GLY A 62 -16.45 -4.61 -4.74
N ASN A 63 -16.13 -3.38 -5.13
CA ASN A 63 -14.75 -2.88 -5.12
C ASN A 63 -14.02 -3.07 -3.79
N TYR A 64 -14.73 -2.94 -2.67
CA TYR A 64 -14.16 -3.12 -1.33
C TYR A 64 -13.75 -4.55 -1.00
N PHE A 65 -14.20 -5.52 -1.76
CA PHE A 65 -13.77 -6.91 -1.61
C PHE A 65 -12.30 -7.08 -2.01
N TYR A 66 -11.87 -6.43 -3.08
CA TYR A 66 -10.51 -6.50 -3.59
C TYR A 66 -9.60 -5.39 -3.06
N ASN A 67 -10.18 -4.24 -2.72
CA ASN A 67 -9.45 -3.05 -2.27
C ASN A 67 -9.95 -2.67 -0.89
N GLY A 68 -9.14 -2.50 0.09
CA GLY A 68 -9.54 -1.98 1.39
C GLY A 68 -10.27 -0.63 1.29
N VAL A 69 -10.93 -0.20 2.36
CA VAL A 69 -11.55 1.11 2.43
C VAL A 69 -10.48 2.19 2.35
N GLY A 70 -10.55 3.06 1.34
CA GLY A 70 -9.60 4.15 1.13
C GLY A 70 -10.02 5.50 1.75
N HIS A 71 -11.30 5.66 2.08
CA HIS A 71 -11.82 6.90 2.65
C HIS A 71 -11.78 6.86 4.18
N VAL A 72 -10.62 7.19 4.73
CA VAL A 72 -10.39 7.22 6.18
C VAL A 72 -9.96 8.62 6.60
N THR A 73 -10.36 9.03 7.80
CA THR A 73 -9.87 10.26 8.42
C THR A 73 -8.67 9.94 9.30
N VAL A 74 -7.54 10.52 8.96
CA VAL A 74 -6.30 10.35 9.73
C VAL A 74 -6.36 11.17 11.01
N LYS A 75 -5.83 10.64 12.12
CA LYS A 75 -5.66 11.34 13.39
C LYS A 75 -4.47 12.30 13.30
N TYR A 76 -4.62 13.37 12.53
CA TYR A 76 -3.55 14.33 12.23
C TYR A 76 -2.88 14.91 13.47
N GLY A 77 -3.65 15.20 14.52
CA GLY A 77 -3.11 15.76 15.77
C GLY A 77 -2.00 14.90 16.36
N GLU A 78 -2.20 13.59 16.45
CA GLU A 78 -1.20 12.66 16.97
C GLU A 78 0.02 12.55 16.05
N VAL A 79 -0.21 12.52 14.73
CA VAL A 79 0.90 12.48 13.76
C VAL A 79 1.75 13.75 13.83
N LEU A 80 1.13 14.92 14.03
CA LEU A 80 1.87 16.18 14.16
C LEU A 80 2.62 16.29 15.50
N GLU A 81 2.08 15.68 16.57
CA GLU A 81 2.68 15.73 17.91
C GLU A 81 3.89 14.80 18.05
N ILE A 82 3.75 13.52 17.65
CA ILE A 82 4.77 12.49 17.89
C ILE A 82 5.37 11.87 16.62
N GLY A 83 4.82 12.19 15.47
CA GLY A 83 5.23 11.65 14.16
C GLY A 83 4.99 10.14 14.03
N PHE A 84 5.29 9.62 12.85
CA PHE A 84 5.24 8.17 12.61
C PHE A 84 6.24 7.38 13.47
N SER A 85 7.38 8.00 13.82
CA SER A 85 8.36 7.38 14.72
C SER A 85 7.80 7.17 16.13
N GLY A 86 7.04 8.14 16.65
CA GLY A 86 6.40 8.02 17.97
C GLY A 86 5.26 7.00 17.95
N ILE A 87 4.47 6.95 16.88
CA ILE A 87 3.42 5.94 16.71
C ILE A 87 4.04 4.53 16.64
N ARG A 88 5.10 4.37 15.86
CA ARG A 88 5.88 3.13 15.79
C ARG A 88 6.38 2.68 17.16
N LYS A 89 6.94 3.63 17.93
CA LYS A 89 7.45 3.35 19.27
C LYS A 89 6.34 2.90 20.22
N LYS A 90 5.17 3.52 20.20
CA LYS A 90 4.01 3.06 20.97
C LYS A 90 3.62 1.62 20.65
N ALA A 91 3.61 1.25 19.35
CA ALA A 91 3.30 -0.13 18.93
C ALA A 91 4.37 -1.13 19.42
N GLU A 92 5.64 -0.75 19.35
CA GLU A 92 6.77 -1.54 19.85
C GLU A 92 6.69 -1.77 21.37
N ASP A 93 6.41 -0.71 22.12
CA ASP A 93 6.29 -0.78 23.59
C ASP A 93 5.08 -1.64 24.01
N GLU A 94 3.95 -1.49 23.35
CA GLU A 94 2.79 -2.34 23.58
C GLU A 94 3.11 -3.81 23.29
N LEU A 95 3.75 -4.11 22.16
CA LEU A 95 4.17 -5.47 21.81
C LEU A 95 5.11 -6.06 22.84
N ALA A 96 6.09 -5.28 23.32
CA ALA A 96 7.04 -5.71 24.33
C ALA A 96 6.40 -5.98 25.70
N SER A 97 5.28 -5.31 26.01
CA SER A 97 4.55 -5.49 27.28
C SER A 97 3.65 -6.73 27.29
N MET A 98 3.31 -7.29 26.12
CA MET A 98 2.40 -8.41 25.96
C MET A 98 3.02 -9.74 26.43
N LYS A 99 2.18 -10.62 26.97
CA LYS A 99 2.58 -11.98 27.32
C LYS A 99 2.05 -12.98 26.30
N VAL A 100 2.88 -13.93 25.90
CA VAL A 100 2.51 -15.01 24.97
C VAL A 100 1.30 -15.82 25.46
N SER A 101 1.07 -15.85 26.78
CA SER A 101 -0.06 -16.52 27.41
C SER A 101 -1.41 -15.79 27.24
N ASP A 102 -1.39 -14.55 26.76
CA ASP A 102 -2.61 -13.77 26.58
C ASP A 102 -3.43 -14.33 25.41
N GLY A 103 -4.73 -14.57 25.63
CA GLY A 103 -5.59 -15.25 24.67
C GLY A 103 -5.68 -14.57 23.28
N ASN A 104 -5.36 -13.27 23.21
CA ASN A 104 -5.34 -12.47 21.97
C ASN A 104 -3.93 -12.15 21.48
N TYR A 105 -2.88 -12.75 22.07
CA TYR A 105 -1.49 -12.41 21.75
C TYR A 105 -1.21 -12.47 20.24
N GLN A 106 -1.57 -13.56 19.59
CA GLN A 106 -1.23 -13.78 18.18
C GLN A 106 -1.90 -12.74 17.25
N THR A 107 -3.14 -12.38 17.51
CA THR A 107 -3.87 -11.39 16.70
C THR A 107 -3.33 -9.99 16.92
N LYS A 108 -3.11 -9.63 18.20
CA LYS A 108 -2.60 -8.31 18.56
C LYS A 108 -1.14 -8.11 18.11
N SER A 109 -0.27 -9.11 18.28
CA SER A 109 1.12 -9.00 17.85
C SER A 109 1.24 -8.77 16.36
N ARG A 110 0.50 -9.52 15.54
CA ARG A 110 0.48 -9.32 14.08
C ARG A 110 -0.03 -7.93 13.69
N PHE A 111 -1.05 -7.43 14.39
CA PHE A 111 -1.55 -6.08 14.15
C PHE A 111 -0.50 -5.02 14.50
N LEU A 112 0.17 -5.12 15.65
CA LEU A 112 1.21 -4.18 16.07
C LEU A 112 2.43 -4.23 15.13
N GLU A 113 2.82 -5.40 14.67
CA GLU A 113 3.85 -5.57 13.65
C GLU A 113 3.48 -4.88 12.33
N ALA A 114 2.23 -5.04 11.87
CA ALA A 114 1.73 -4.36 10.68
C ALA A 114 1.74 -2.84 10.84
N VAL A 115 1.39 -2.31 12.01
CA VAL A 115 1.50 -0.87 12.34
C VAL A 115 2.94 -0.39 12.23
N MET A 116 3.90 -1.14 12.79
CA MET A 116 5.33 -0.78 12.71
C MET A 116 5.82 -0.76 11.27
N ILE A 117 5.48 -1.77 10.46
CA ILE A 117 5.83 -1.84 9.04
C ILE A 117 5.24 -0.64 8.27
N SER A 118 3.99 -0.29 8.54
CA SER A 118 3.32 0.86 7.89
C SER A 118 3.98 2.18 8.26
N CYS A 119 4.36 2.36 9.53
CA CYS A 119 5.11 3.54 9.97
C CYS A 119 6.49 3.63 9.32
N ASP A 120 7.23 2.53 9.26
CA ASP A 120 8.54 2.46 8.61
C ASP A 120 8.44 2.76 7.11
N ALA A 121 7.38 2.31 6.44
CA ALA A 121 7.12 2.64 5.04
C ALA A 121 6.88 4.14 4.84
N ALA A 122 6.05 4.78 5.68
CA ALA A 122 5.79 6.22 5.62
C ALA A 122 7.06 7.04 5.87
N ILE A 123 7.87 6.66 6.86
CA ILE A 123 9.15 7.30 7.17
C ILE A 123 10.12 7.16 5.99
N THR A 124 10.22 5.97 5.42
CA THR A 124 11.09 5.70 4.27
C THR A 124 10.69 6.52 3.06
N TYR A 125 9.39 6.59 2.78
CA TYR A 125 8.85 7.42 1.71
C TYR A 125 9.23 8.90 1.90
N ALA A 126 8.98 9.46 3.07
CA ALA A 126 9.31 10.85 3.38
C ALA A 126 10.81 11.14 3.23
N ARG A 127 11.66 10.24 3.72
CA ARG A 127 13.13 10.37 3.60
C ARG A 127 13.61 10.34 2.14
N ARG A 128 13.03 9.48 1.31
CA ARG A 128 13.36 9.42 -0.13
C ARG A 128 13.05 10.73 -0.83
N TYR A 129 11.88 11.32 -0.56
CA TYR A 129 11.52 12.61 -1.15
C TYR A 129 12.34 13.77 -0.59
N ALA A 130 12.65 13.77 0.70
CA ALA A 130 13.54 14.77 1.29
C ALA A 130 14.95 14.72 0.64
N LYS A 131 15.48 13.51 0.43
CA LYS A 131 16.76 13.34 -0.28
C LYS A 131 16.68 13.85 -1.73
N LEU A 132 15.62 13.48 -2.45
CA LEU A 132 15.42 13.96 -3.82
C LEU A 132 15.33 15.49 -3.88
N ALA A 133 14.62 16.12 -2.96
CA ALA A 133 14.52 17.58 -2.88
C ALA A 133 15.88 18.25 -2.65
N LEU A 134 16.71 17.68 -1.76
CA LEU A 134 18.09 18.17 -1.56
C LEU A 134 18.93 18.04 -2.84
N GLU A 135 18.89 16.90 -3.50
CA GLU A 135 19.62 16.68 -4.77
C GLU A 135 19.15 17.64 -5.87
N MET A 136 17.87 17.98 -5.90
CA MET A 136 17.32 18.97 -6.84
C MET A 136 17.77 20.37 -6.47
N ALA A 137 17.78 20.74 -5.20
CA ALA A 137 18.24 22.04 -4.73
C ALA A 137 19.73 22.28 -5.05
N GLU A 138 20.58 21.24 -4.88
CA GLU A 138 22.01 21.32 -5.24
C GLU A 138 22.25 21.58 -6.74
N LYS A 139 21.33 21.13 -7.59
CA LYS A 139 21.39 21.30 -9.05
C LYS A 139 20.66 22.56 -9.53
N CYS A 140 19.91 23.20 -8.67
CA CYS A 140 19.15 24.41 -9.02
C CYS A 140 20.13 25.61 -9.09
N SER A 141 20.10 26.31 -10.22
CA SER A 141 20.88 27.53 -10.44
C SER A 141 20.10 28.81 -10.12
N ASP A 142 18.83 28.67 -9.66
CA ASP A 142 17.97 29.80 -9.31
C ASP A 142 18.28 30.26 -7.88
N PRO A 143 18.76 31.51 -7.70
CA PRO A 143 19.12 32.05 -6.38
C PRO A 143 17.89 32.62 -5.67
N VAL A 144 16.92 31.78 -5.26
CA VAL A 144 15.83 32.24 -4.39
C VAL A 144 16.26 32.21 -2.94
#